data_8ee46a9164d46543cebb73ddc13eb7ea
#
_entry.id   8ee46a9164d46543cebb73ddc13eb7ea
#
_cell.length_a   1.000
_cell.length_b   1.000
_cell.length_c   1.000
_cell.angle_alpha   90.00
_cell.angle_beta   90.00
_cell.angle_gamma   90.00
#
_symmetry.space_group_name_H-M   'P 1'
#
loop_
_entity.id
_entity.type
_entity.pdbx_description
1 polymer ?
#
loop_
_entity_poly.entity_id
_entity_poly.type
_entity_poly.pdbx_seq_one_letter_code
_entity_poly.pdbx_strand_id
1 'polypeptide(L)'
;MRSIFTALAFAVLLAGCESAYYSAAEQVGIHKRDILVDRVEASRDAQADAEEQFESALAHFQAVVGFDGGDLQDVYEDLNDEYEDSADAAQEVRDRIDAVDTVAEALFEEWEAEIAEYSNANFKAQSQRQLRETRQRYGDMYAAMRKAEARMDPVLVALRDNVLFLKHNLNAQAVASLKTEFAGIARDIDLLIAEMRKSIAASNAFIDSMQRP
;
A
#
# COMPACT_ATOMS: atom_id res chain seq x y z
N MET A 1 27.89 -6.98 27.52
CA MET A 1 26.60 -7.33 28.19
C MET A 1 25.69 -6.13 28.46
N ARG A 2 26.18 -4.91 28.71
CA ARG A 2 25.35 -3.71 28.96
C ARG A 2 24.57 -3.19 27.74
N SER A 3 25.11 -3.38 26.53
CA SER A 3 24.46 -2.88 25.26
C SER A 3 23.24 -3.70 24.81
N ILE A 4 23.15 -4.98 25.20
CA ILE A 4 22.02 -5.85 24.79
C ILE A 4 20.78 -5.54 25.64
N PHE A 5 20.95 -5.17 26.91
CA PHE A 5 19.84 -4.78 27.77
C PHE A 5 19.18 -3.44 27.37
N THR A 6 19.97 -2.52 26.79
CA THR A 6 19.44 -1.21 26.35
C THR A 6 18.61 -1.35 25.06
N ALA A 7 18.98 -2.25 24.14
CA ALA A 7 18.21 -2.50 22.92
C ALA A 7 16.88 -3.21 23.19
N LEU A 8 16.85 -4.14 24.17
CA LEU A 8 15.62 -4.85 24.53
C LEU A 8 14.60 -3.94 25.23
N ALA A 9 15.09 -2.97 26.04
CA ALA A 9 14.22 -1.99 26.72
C ALA A 9 13.57 -0.99 25.74
N PHE A 10 14.22 -0.68 24.60
CA PHE A 10 13.67 0.24 23.60
C PHE A 10 12.61 -0.43 22.73
N ALA A 11 12.74 -1.73 22.44
CA ALA A 11 11.74 -2.50 21.67
C ALA A 11 10.41 -2.67 22.43
N VAL A 12 10.46 -2.78 23.77
CA VAL A 12 9.26 -2.90 24.61
C VAL A 12 8.47 -1.58 24.70
N LEU A 13 9.14 -0.42 24.51
CA LEU A 13 8.47 0.89 24.56
C LEU A 13 7.64 1.19 23.29
N LEU A 14 7.98 0.61 22.15
CA LEU A 14 7.22 0.82 20.89
C LEU A 14 5.92 0.02 20.88
N ALA A 15 5.89 -1.20 21.40
CA ALA A 15 4.67 -2.02 21.50
C ALA A 15 3.64 -1.45 22.50
N GLY A 16 4.06 -0.65 23.48
CA GLY A 16 3.18 -0.02 24.45
C GLY A 16 2.39 1.19 23.94
N CYS A 17 2.84 1.84 22.87
CA CYS A 17 2.19 3.06 22.37
C CYS A 17 0.91 2.78 21.60
N GLU A 18 0.82 1.67 20.87
CA GLU A 18 -0.37 1.31 20.09
C GLU A 18 -1.54 0.87 21.00
N SER A 19 -1.29 0.02 21.98
CA SER A 19 -2.33 -0.40 22.93
C SER A 19 -2.87 0.78 23.74
N ALA A 20 -2.00 1.74 24.10
CA ALA A 20 -2.41 2.97 24.78
C ALA A 20 -3.25 3.89 23.87
N TYR A 21 -2.94 3.96 22.59
CA TYR A 21 -3.72 4.72 21.60
C TYR A 21 -5.12 4.14 21.42
N TYR A 22 -5.26 2.83 21.24
CA TYR A 22 -6.57 2.18 21.09
C TYR A 22 -7.43 2.31 22.37
N SER A 23 -6.83 2.13 23.54
CA SER A 23 -7.54 2.33 24.82
C SER A 23 -8.00 3.77 25.02
N ALA A 24 -7.23 4.76 24.57
CA ALA A 24 -7.64 6.16 24.63
C ALA A 24 -8.77 6.48 23.62
N ALA A 25 -8.73 5.91 22.43
CA ALA A 25 -9.77 6.07 21.41
C ALA A 25 -11.11 5.49 21.87
N GLU A 26 -11.11 4.32 22.52
CA GLU A 26 -12.30 3.68 23.09
C GLU A 26 -12.93 4.52 24.21
N GLN A 27 -12.13 5.19 25.02
CA GLN A 27 -12.66 6.08 26.09
C GLN A 27 -13.44 7.27 25.53
N VAL A 28 -13.21 7.67 24.28
CA VAL A 28 -13.95 8.72 23.59
C VAL A 28 -15.01 8.18 22.61
N GLY A 29 -15.26 6.86 22.62
CA GLY A 29 -16.31 6.20 21.85
C GLY A 29 -15.91 5.84 20.41
N ILE A 30 -14.61 5.84 20.09
CA ILE A 30 -14.09 5.37 18.79
C ILE A 30 -13.69 3.91 18.94
N HIS A 31 -14.36 3.03 18.21
CA HIS A 31 -14.11 1.59 18.26
C HIS A 31 -13.03 1.17 17.25
N LYS A 32 -12.28 0.13 17.55
CA LYS A 32 -11.27 -0.43 16.62
C LYS A 32 -11.84 -0.78 15.24
N ARG A 33 -13.12 -1.15 15.20
CA ARG A 33 -13.85 -1.37 13.94
C ARG A 33 -13.88 -0.12 13.06
N ASP A 34 -14.14 1.04 13.64
CA ASP A 34 -14.22 2.30 12.91
C ASP A 34 -12.81 2.73 12.46
N ILE A 35 -11.81 2.55 13.35
CA ILE A 35 -10.41 2.79 13.00
C ILE A 35 -9.94 1.89 11.85
N LEU A 36 -10.35 0.62 11.83
CA LEU A 36 -10.02 -0.28 10.72
C LEU A 36 -10.63 0.21 9.40
N VAL A 37 -11.89 0.64 9.41
CA VAL A 37 -12.54 1.21 8.22
C VAL A 37 -11.77 2.44 7.73
N ASP A 38 -11.42 3.38 8.61
CA ASP A 38 -10.64 4.59 8.26
C ASP A 38 -9.26 4.23 7.68
N ARG A 39 -8.58 3.20 8.23
CA ARG A 39 -7.28 2.75 7.70
C ARG A 39 -7.41 2.09 6.33
N VAL A 40 -8.47 1.32 6.10
CA VAL A 40 -8.74 0.72 4.78
C VAL A 40 -9.09 1.80 3.76
N GLU A 41 -9.85 2.83 4.14
CA GLU A 41 -10.13 3.99 3.28
C GLU A 41 -8.85 4.73 2.92
N ALA A 42 -7.99 5.04 3.90
CA ALA A 42 -6.71 5.70 3.65
C ALA A 42 -5.78 4.87 2.75
N SER A 43 -5.76 3.53 2.91
CA SER A 43 -4.98 2.64 2.05
C SER A 43 -5.54 2.57 0.63
N ARG A 44 -6.88 2.56 0.48
CA ARG A 44 -7.56 2.64 -0.82
C ARG A 44 -7.20 3.93 -1.56
N ASP A 45 -7.25 5.06 -0.87
CA ASP A 45 -6.99 6.38 -1.44
C ASP A 45 -5.51 6.50 -1.86
N ALA A 46 -4.57 6.06 -1.01
CA ALA A 46 -3.15 6.02 -1.37
C ALA A 46 -2.87 5.12 -2.60
N GLN A 47 -3.62 4.02 -2.77
CA GLN A 47 -3.51 3.19 -3.97
C GLN A 47 -4.07 3.88 -5.22
N ALA A 48 -5.12 4.71 -5.09
CA ALA A 48 -5.65 5.50 -6.20
C ALA A 48 -4.66 6.61 -6.60
N ASP A 49 -4.06 7.29 -5.63
CA ASP A 49 -3.04 8.31 -5.88
C ASP A 49 -1.79 7.70 -6.56
N ALA A 50 -1.35 6.53 -6.08
CA ALA A 50 -0.24 5.81 -6.70
C ALA A 50 -0.58 5.31 -8.12
N GLU A 51 -1.83 4.90 -8.40
CA GLU A 51 -2.28 4.57 -9.76
C GLU A 51 -2.08 5.75 -10.70
N GLU A 52 -2.55 6.96 -10.31
CA GLU A 52 -2.38 8.19 -11.10
C GLU A 52 -0.89 8.52 -11.30
N GLN A 53 -0.06 8.36 -10.27
CA GLN A 53 1.38 8.61 -10.36
C GLN A 53 2.10 7.65 -11.32
N PHE A 54 1.79 6.35 -11.30
CA PHE A 54 2.36 5.40 -12.26
C PHE A 54 1.86 5.63 -13.70
N GLU A 55 0.61 6.10 -13.88
CA GLU A 55 0.12 6.55 -15.20
C GLU A 55 0.89 7.79 -15.70
N SER A 56 1.19 8.76 -14.82
CA SER A 56 2.02 9.93 -15.12
C SER A 56 3.43 9.53 -15.53
N ALA A 57 4.10 8.69 -14.74
CA ALA A 57 5.44 8.20 -15.04
C ALA A 57 5.50 7.47 -16.41
N LEU A 58 4.47 6.70 -16.76
CA LEU A 58 4.37 6.07 -18.08
C LEU A 58 4.25 7.10 -19.20
N ALA A 59 3.45 8.15 -19.01
CA ALA A 59 3.27 9.21 -20.00
C ALA A 59 4.57 9.99 -20.22
N HIS A 60 5.32 10.32 -19.17
CA HIS A 60 6.62 10.96 -19.27
C HIS A 60 7.65 10.05 -19.92
N PHE A 61 7.67 8.77 -19.59
CA PHE A 61 8.55 7.82 -20.27
C PHE A 61 8.21 7.68 -21.76
N GLN A 62 6.93 7.73 -22.12
CA GLN A 62 6.51 7.77 -23.54
C GLN A 62 6.99 9.03 -24.25
N ALA A 63 7.01 10.19 -23.59
CA ALA A 63 7.56 11.42 -24.15
C ALA A 63 9.07 11.31 -24.41
N VAL A 64 9.83 10.69 -23.51
CA VAL A 64 11.26 10.40 -23.70
C VAL A 64 11.51 9.58 -24.96
N VAL A 65 10.78 8.48 -25.14
CA VAL A 65 10.97 7.61 -26.32
C VAL A 65 10.46 8.24 -27.62
N GLY A 66 9.59 9.25 -27.51
CA GLY A 66 9.10 10.08 -28.63
C GLY A 66 9.99 11.28 -28.93
N PHE A 67 11.05 11.51 -28.16
CA PHE A 67 11.90 12.68 -28.27
C PHE A 67 12.52 12.80 -29.68
N ASP A 68 12.30 13.95 -30.32
CA ASP A 68 12.74 14.26 -31.69
C ASP A 68 13.62 15.50 -31.80
N GLY A 69 13.91 16.18 -30.65
CA GLY A 69 14.77 17.34 -30.54
C GLY A 69 14.42 18.23 -29.35
N GLY A 70 15.39 18.98 -28.85
CA GLY A 70 15.28 19.82 -27.67
C GLY A 70 16.43 19.57 -26.67
N ASP A 71 16.23 19.95 -25.41
CA ASP A 71 17.19 19.66 -24.34
C ASP A 71 16.87 18.30 -23.70
N LEU A 72 17.78 17.34 -23.89
CA LEU A 72 17.62 15.99 -23.32
C LEU A 72 17.87 15.99 -21.80
N GLN A 73 18.52 17.03 -21.27
CA GLN A 73 18.71 17.22 -19.85
C GLN A 73 17.35 17.48 -19.14
N ASP A 74 16.52 18.36 -19.70
CA ASP A 74 15.19 18.65 -19.15
C ASP A 74 14.34 17.36 -19.12
N VAL A 75 14.37 16.60 -20.20
CA VAL A 75 13.63 15.32 -20.30
C VAL A 75 14.12 14.27 -19.29
N TYR A 76 15.42 14.24 -19.02
CA TYR A 76 15.98 13.39 -17.97
C TYR A 76 15.49 13.83 -16.58
N GLU A 77 15.52 15.14 -16.31
CA GLU A 77 15.11 15.71 -15.02
C GLU A 77 13.63 15.37 -14.76
N ASP A 78 12.75 15.62 -15.74
CA ASP A 78 11.33 15.26 -15.63
C ASP A 78 11.12 13.77 -15.35
N LEU A 79 11.85 12.87 -16.05
CA LEU A 79 11.71 11.42 -15.84
C LEU A 79 12.27 10.97 -14.47
N ASN A 80 13.31 11.64 -13.99
CA ASN A 80 13.85 11.38 -12.66
C ASN A 80 12.87 11.77 -11.56
N ASP A 81 12.25 12.94 -11.70
CA ASP A 81 11.24 13.42 -10.73
C ASP A 81 10.04 12.47 -10.71
N GLU A 82 9.53 12.03 -11.84
CA GLU A 82 8.46 11.05 -11.94
C GLU A 82 8.82 9.69 -11.29
N TYR A 83 10.08 9.27 -11.40
CA TYR A 83 10.54 8.06 -10.70
C TYR A 83 10.56 8.27 -9.18
N GLU A 84 11.07 9.42 -8.70
CA GLU A 84 11.12 9.73 -7.27
C GLU A 84 9.71 9.81 -6.68
N ASP A 85 8.80 10.51 -7.34
CA ASP A 85 7.38 10.61 -6.95
C ASP A 85 6.69 9.24 -6.94
N SER A 86 6.99 8.37 -7.93
CA SER A 86 6.47 7.00 -7.97
C SER A 86 7.01 6.14 -6.81
N ALA A 87 8.27 6.35 -6.42
CA ALA A 87 8.88 5.64 -5.28
C ALA A 87 8.25 6.08 -3.95
N ASP A 88 7.99 7.36 -3.79
CA ASP A 88 7.33 7.93 -2.61
C ASP A 88 5.87 7.47 -2.51
N ALA A 89 5.12 7.49 -3.60
CA ALA A 89 3.76 6.97 -3.66
C ALA A 89 3.70 5.46 -3.31
N ALA A 90 4.65 4.67 -3.81
CA ALA A 90 4.74 3.26 -3.47
C ALA A 90 5.07 3.03 -1.98
N GLN A 91 5.89 3.88 -1.37
CA GLN A 91 6.19 3.81 0.06
C GLN A 91 4.95 4.15 0.89
N GLU A 92 4.22 5.20 0.53
CA GLU A 92 2.96 5.56 1.19
C GLU A 92 1.96 4.39 1.16
N VAL A 93 1.79 3.72 0.02
CA VAL A 93 0.92 2.54 -0.08
C VAL A 93 1.36 1.44 0.89
N ARG A 94 2.67 1.14 1.01
CA ARG A 94 3.18 0.15 1.97
C ARG A 94 2.83 0.50 3.40
N ASP A 95 3.10 1.74 3.78
CA ASP A 95 2.86 2.23 5.14
C ASP A 95 1.37 2.15 5.51
N ARG A 96 0.48 2.45 4.55
CA ARG A 96 -0.97 2.35 4.75
C ARG A 96 -1.44 0.90 4.85
N ILE A 97 -0.90 -0.01 4.06
CA ILE A 97 -1.23 -1.45 4.14
C ILE A 97 -0.78 -2.02 5.49
N ASP A 98 0.40 -1.67 5.97
CA ASP A 98 0.91 -2.12 7.26
C ASP A 98 0.06 -1.57 8.42
N ALA A 99 -0.41 -0.30 8.32
CA ALA A 99 -1.33 0.28 9.29
C ALA A 99 -2.70 -0.42 9.32
N VAL A 100 -3.21 -0.90 8.17
CA VAL A 100 -4.43 -1.73 8.10
C VAL A 100 -4.23 -3.04 8.85
N ASP A 101 -3.10 -3.72 8.63
CA ASP A 101 -2.82 -5.03 9.25
C ASP A 101 -2.74 -4.91 10.77
N THR A 102 -2.01 -3.93 11.27
CA THR A 102 -1.87 -3.65 12.71
C THR A 102 -3.21 -3.47 13.41
N VAL A 103 -4.11 -2.69 12.84
CA VAL A 103 -5.44 -2.44 13.44
C VAL A 103 -6.33 -3.68 13.34
N ALA A 104 -6.25 -4.41 12.23
CA ALA A 104 -7.04 -5.63 12.03
C ALA A 104 -6.68 -6.72 13.04
N GLU A 105 -5.38 -6.93 13.30
CA GLU A 105 -4.90 -7.85 14.32
C GLU A 105 -5.47 -7.48 15.70
N ALA A 106 -5.31 -6.22 16.11
CA ALA A 106 -5.80 -5.73 17.40
C ALA A 106 -7.32 -5.86 17.54
N LEU A 107 -8.10 -5.60 16.47
CA LEU A 107 -9.56 -5.78 16.47
C LEU A 107 -9.94 -7.26 16.65
N PHE A 108 -9.28 -8.14 15.91
CA PHE A 108 -9.62 -9.57 15.94
C PHE A 108 -9.24 -10.24 17.26
N GLU A 109 -8.12 -9.85 17.87
CA GLU A 109 -7.73 -10.31 19.20
C GLU A 109 -8.74 -9.90 20.27
N GLU A 110 -9.14 -8.62 20.26
CA GLU A 110 -10.16 -8.12 21.18
C GLU A 110 -11.49 -8.86 21.00
N TRP A 111 -11.95 -9.02 19.76
CA TRP A 111 -13.21 -9.71 19.49
C TRP A 111 -13.19 -11.17 19.96
N GLU A 112 -12.06 -11.87 19.83
CA GLU A 112 -11.89 -13.22 20.39
C GLU A 112 -11.98 -13.25 21.92
N ALA A 113 -11.35 -12.26 22.58
CA ALA A 113 -11.41 -12.13 24.04
C ALA A 113 -12.85 -11.88 24.51
N GLU A 114 -13.57 -10.95 23.88
CA GLU A 114 -14.98 -10.67 24.20
C GLU A 114 -15.89 -11.89 23.97
N ILE A 115 -15.64 -12.67 22.88
CA ILE A 115 -16.37 -13.90 22.62
C ILE A 115 -16.21 -14.91 23.77
N ALA A 116 -15.07 -14.93 24.43
CA ALA A 116 -14.83 -15.80 25.57
C ALA A 116 -15.72 -15.47 26.78
N GLU A 117 -16.07 -14.19 26.95
CA GLU A 117 -16.86 -13.66 28.07
C GLU A 117 -18.38 -13.97 27.96
N TYR A 118 -18.89 -14.28 26.75
CA TYR A 118 -20.31 -14.57 26.58
C TYR A 118 -20.74 -15.81 27.38
N SER A 119 -21.66 -15.62 28.31
CA SER A 119 -22.36 -16.71 29.00
C SER A 119 -23.53 -17.30 28.18
N ASN A 120 -24.13 -16.51 27.27
CA ASN A 120 -25.19 -16.96 26.38
C ASN A 120 -24.62 -17.69 25.16
N ALA A 121 -24.88 -18.98 25.06
CA ALA A 121 -24.35 -19.84 23.99
C ALA A 121 -24.79 -19.40 22.56
N ASN A 122 -25.98 -18.84 22.41
CA ASN A 122 -26.47 -18.37 21.11
C ASN A 122 -25.73 -17.11 20.66
N PHE A 123 -25.51 -16.15 21.55
CA PHE A 123 -24.73 -14.93 21.26
C PHE A 123 -23.28 -15.30 20.97
N LYS A 124 -22.69 -16.18 21.75
CA LYS A 124 -21.34 -16.71 21.50
C LYS A 124 -21.22 -17.32 20.11
N ALA A 125 -22.13 -18.21 19.74
CA ALA A 125 -22.12 -18.87 18.43
C ALA A 125 -22.34 -17.89 17.26
N GLN A 126 -23.19 -16.87 17.45
CA GLN A 126 -23.43 -15.81 16.46
C GLN A 126 -22.17 -14.97 16.26
N SER A 127 -21.57 -14.47 17.33
CA SER A 127 -20.37 -13.63 17.28
C SER A 127 -19.18 -14.38 16.66
N GLN A 128 -19.01 -15.66 16.98
CA GLN A 128 -18.02 -16.53 16.34
C GLN A 128 -18.21 -16.65 14.82
N ARG A 129 -19.44 -16.73 14.34
CA ARG A 129 -19.71 -16.75 12.89
C ARG A 129 -19.35 -15.43 12.25
N GLN A 130 -19.77 -14.32 12.85
CA GLN A 130 -19.47 -12.97 12.33
C GLN A 130 -17.96 -12.72 12.28
N LEU A 131 -17.22 -13.09 13.32
CA LEU A 131 -15.76 -12.97 13.35
C LEU A 131 -15.11 -13.76 12.19
N ARG A 132 -15.50 -15.03 12.00
CA ARG A 132 -14.95 -15.84 10.90
C ARG A 132 -15.23 -15.23 9.52
N GLU A 133 -16.46 -14.78 9.30
CA GLU A 133 -16.87 -14.15 8.04
C GLU A 133 -16.13 -12.84 7.78
N THR A 134 -15.93 -12.03 8.84
CA THR A 134 -15.17 -10.78 8.73
C THR A 134 -13.69 -11.04 8.47
N ARG A 135 -13.09 -12.00 9.17
CA ARG A 135 -11.70 -12.42 8.90
C ARG A 135 -11.48 -12.93 7.48
N GLN A 136 -12.45 -13.66 6.95
CA GLN A 136 -12.35 -14.13 5.56
C GLN A 136 -12.38 -12.95 4.59
N ARG A 137 -13.34 -12.03 4.71
CA ARG A 137 -13.42 -10.83 3.86
C ARG A 137 -12.19 -9.94 3.99
N TYR A 138 -11.69 -9.77 5.21
CA TYR A 138 -10.44 -9.07 5.45
C TYR A 138 -9.25 -9.73 4.74
N GLY A 139 -9.11 -11.05 4.87
CA GLY A 139 -8.04 -11.80 4.22
C GLY A 139 -8.06 -11.69 2.70
N ASP A 140 -9.24 -11.72 2.08
CA ASP A 140 -9.41 -11.57 0.63
C ASP A 140 -8.99 -10.15 0.17
N MET A 141 -9.41 -9.11 0.91
CA MET A 141 -9.02 -7.73 0.66
C MET A 141 -7.50 -7.52 0.85
N TYR A 142 -6.97 -7.96 2.00
CA TYR A 142 -5.56 -7.79 2.33
C TYR A 142 -4.64 -8.51 1.32
N ALA A 143 -5.02 -9.69 0.87
CA ALA A 143 -4.30 -10.40 -0.18
C ALA A 143 -4.30 -9.62 -1.52
N ALA A 144 -5.38 -8.92 -1.86
CA ALA A 144 -5.42 -8.07 -3.04
C ALA A 144 -4.51 -6.85 -2.88
N MET A 145 -4.47 -6.20 -1.69
CA MET A 145 -3.56 -5.10 -1.39
C MET A 145 -2.09 -5.51 -1.54
N ARG A 146 -1.69 -6.61 -0.89
CA ARG A 146 -0.31 -7.13 -0.96
C ARG A 146 0.08 -7.56 -2.36
N LYS A 147 -0.86 -8.03 -3.16
CA LYS A 147 -0.60 -8.39 -4.55
C LYS A 147 -0.35 -7.17 -5.43
N ALA A 148 -1.10 -6.09 -5.23
CA ALA A 148 -0.87 -4.83 -5.94
C ALA A 148 0.49 -4.23 -5.53
N GLU A 149 0.76 -4.16 -4.23
CA GLU A 149 2.04 -3.70 -3.68
C GLU A 149 3.25 -4.45 -4.28
N ALA A 150 3.21 -5.77 -4.30
CA ALA A 150 4.30 -6.59 -4.84
C ALA A 150 4.58 -6.35 -6.34
N ARG A 151 3.67 -5.69 -7.06
CA ARG A 151 3.86 -5.28 -8.45
C ARG A 151 4.60 -3.96 -8.60
N MET A 152 4.68 -3.13 -7.56
CA MET A 152 5.35 -1.82 -7.62
C MET A 152 6.86 -1.96 -7.75
N ASP A 153 7.49 -2.88 -6.99
CA ASP A 153 8.94 -3.05 -6.98
C ASP A 153 9.56 -3.30 -8.34
N PRO A 154 9.09 -4.27 -9.16
CA PRO A 154 9.68 -4.51 -10.47
C PRO A 154 9.51 -3.31 -11.42
N VAL A 155 8.42 -2.56 -11.32
CA VAL A 155 8.19 -1.34 -12.10
C VAL A 155 9.17 -0.25 -11.67
N LEU A 156 9.31 0.00 -10.36
CA LEU A 156 10.25 0.99 -9.83
C LEU A 156 11.70 0.65 -10.20
N VAL A 157 12.09 -0.61 -10.16
CA VAL A 157 13.43 -1.05 -10.60
C VAL A 157 13.63 -0.72 -12.06
N ALA A 158 12.66 -1.03 -12.92
CA ALA A 158 12.76 -0.77 -14.35
C ALA A 158 12.82 0.74 -14.64
N LEU A 159 11.98 1.57 -14.00
CA LEU A 159 12.02 3.03 -14.15
C LEU A 159 13.38 3.57 -13.71
N ARG A 160 13.86 3.19 -12.52
CA ARG A 160 15.15 3.63 -11.98
C ARG A 160 16.31 3.30 -12.92
N ASP A 161 16.35 2.08 -13.45
CA ASP A 161 17.45 1.65 -14.32
C ASP A 161 17.48 2.47 -15.61
N ASN A 162 16.32 2.86 -16.15
CA ASN A 162 16.23 3.73 -17.32
C ASN A 162 16.64 5.17 -17.01
N VAL A 163 16.23 5.72 -15.86
CA VAL A 163 16.69 7.03 -15.37
C VAL A 163 18.20 7.06 -15.20
N LEU A 164 18.79 6.04 -14.54
CA LEU A 164 20.24 5.95 -14.35
C LEU A 164 21.00 5.81 -15.69
N PHE A 165 20.44 5.08 -16.63
CA PHE A 165 21.03 4.95 -17.96
C PHE A 165 21.03 6.30 -18.70
N LEU A 166 19.90 7.03 -18.68
CA LEU A 166 19.77 8.32 -19.33
C LEU A 166 20.68 9.37 -18.69
N LYS A 167 20.83 9.37 -17.36
CA LYS A 167 21.69 10.30 -16.60
C LYS A 167 23.13 10.40 -17.15
N HIS A 168 23.68 9.29 -17.61
CA HIS A 168 25.04 9.23 -18.12
C HIS A 168 25.14 9.19 -19.65
N ASN A 169 24.01 9.17 -20.35
CA ASN A 169 23.93 8.99 -21.80
C ASN A 169 22.92 9.94 -22.43
N LEU A 170 23.10 11.26 -22.25
CA LEU A 170 22.21 12.27 -22.81
C LEU A 170 22.45 12.43 -24.33
N ASN A 171 22.04 11.44 -25.11
CA ASN A 171 22.21 11.42 -26.57
C ASN A 171 21.14 10.56 -27.27
N ALA A 172 21.03 10.75 -28.59
CA ALA A 172 20.05 10.01 -29.42
C ALA A 172 20.16 8.48 -29.35
N GLN A 173 21.36 7.95 -29.08
CA GLN A 173 21.58 6.52 -28.91
C GLN A 173 20.88 6.00 -27.64
N ALA A 174 20.90 6.76 -26.55
CA ALA A 174 20.22 6.41 -25.31
C ALA A 174 18.71 6.37 -25.51
N VAL A 175 18.13 7.39 -26.16
CA VAL A 175 16.70 7.41 -26.51
C VAL A 175 16.30 6.19 -27.34
N ALA A 176 17.13 5.79 -28.32
CA ALA A 176 16.90 4.59 -29.13
C ALA A 176 16.90 3.30 -28.28
N SER A 177 17.77 3.21 -27.25
CA SER A 177 17.80 2.08 -26.32
C SER A 177 16.55 2.05 -25.44
N LEU A 178 16.11 3.20 -24.89
CA LEU A 178 14.89 3.30 -24.11
C LEU A 178 13.63 2.87 -24.89
N LYS A 179 13.58 3.15 -26.21
CA LYS A 179 12.48 2.68 -27.07
C LYS A 179 12.33 1.15 -27.06
N THR A 180 13.41 0.42 -26.90
CA THR A 180 13.38 -1.05 -26.86
C THR A 180 12.78 -1.56 -25.54
N GLU A 181 13.06 -0.88 -24.43
CA GLU A 181 12.58 -1.25 -23.10
C GLU A 181 11.12 -0.80 -22.84
N PHE A 182 10.67 0.26 -23.50
CA PHE A 182 9.39 0.92 -23.27
C PHE A 182 8.19 -0.04 -23.28
N ALA A 183 8.11 -0.92 -24.28
CA ALA A 183 6.96 -1.84 -24.39
C ALA A 183 6.86 -2.84 -23.22
N GLY A 184 8.00 -3.18 -22.62
CA GLY A 184 8.07 -4.02 -21.42
C GLY A 184 7.55 -3.27 -20.22
N ILE A 185 8.07 -2.08 -19.98
CA ILE A 185 7.71 -1.22 -18.84
C ILE A 185 6.23 -0.82 -18.92
N ALA A 186 5.74 -0.41 -20.09
CA ALA A 186 4.34 -0.05 -20.28
C ALA A 186 3.41 -1.21 -19.90
N ARG A 187 3.71 -2.42 -20.36
CA ARG A 187 2.93 -3.60 -19.98
C ARG A 187 2.97 -3.89 -18.48
N ASP A 188 4.12 -3.73 -17.84
CA ASP A 188 4.26 -4.01 -16.42
C ASP A 188 3.54 -2.96 -15.56
N ILE A 189 3.50 -1.69 -15.99
CA ILE A 189 2.67 -0.63 -15.40
C ILE A 189 1.18 -0.93 -15.61
N ASP A 190 0.74 -1.32 -16.81
CA ASP A 190 -0.66 -1.70 -17.07
C ASP A 190 -1.11 -2.85 -16.16
N LEU A 191 -0.24 -3.83 -15.92
CA LEU A 191 -0.52 -4.94 -15.01
C LEU A 191 -0.57 -4.49 -13.54
N LEU A 192 0.30 -3.57 -13.12
CA LEU A 192 0.27 -2.96 -11.80
C LEU A 192 -1.06 -2.23 -11.59
N ILE A 193 -1.44 -1.33 -12.49
CA ILE A 193 -2.70 -0.58 -12.45
C ILE A 193 -3.91 -1.53 -12.37
N ALA A 194 -3.91 -2.60 -13.15
CA ALA A 194 -4.99 -3.59 -13.10
C ALA A 194 -5.11 -4.30 -11.72
N GLU A 195 -3.99 -4.58 -11.05
CA GLU A 195 -4.02 -5.15 -9.70
C GLU A 195 -4.40 -4.10 -8.64
N MET A 196 -3.96 -2.84 -8.78
CA MET A 196 -4.39 -1.74 -7.90
C MET A 196 -5.90 -1.51 -7.95
N ARG A 197 -6.49 -1.48 -9.15
CA ARG A 197 -7.96 -1.37 -9.32
C ARG A 197 -8.72 -2.52 -8.68
N LYS A 198 -8.20 -3.75 -8.73
CA LYS A 198 -8.79 -4.90 -8.02
C LYS A 198 -8.70 -4.74 -6.51
N SER A 199 -7.56 -4.25 -6.01
CA SER A 199 -7.36 -3.98 -4.59
C SER A 199 -8.31 -2.89 -4.08
N ILE A 200 -8.45 -1.79 -4.81
CA ILE A 200 -9.38 -0.69 -4.52
C ILE A 200 -10.82 -1.22 -4.48
N ALA A 201 -11.22 -2.05 -5.44
CA ALA A 201 -12.55 -2.66 -5.45
C ALA A 201 -12.79 -3.59 -4.26
N ALA A 202 -11.78 -4.38 -3.86
CA ALA A 202 -11.85 -5.24 -2.69
C ALA A 202 -11.95 -4.42 -1.39
N SER A 203 -11.22 -3.31 -1.28
CA SER A 203 -11.30 -2.37 -0.16
C SER A 203 -12.71 -1.77 -0.02
N ASN A 204 -13.28 -1.29 -1.12
CA ASN A 204 -14.65 -0.77 -1.13
C ASN A 204 -15.67 -1.83 -0.68
N ALA A 205 -15.54 -3.07 -1.18
CA ALA A 205 -16.44 -4.17 -0.78
C ALA A 205 -16.30 -4.51 0.71
N PHE A 206 -15.09 -4.45 1.26
CA PHE A 206 -14.84 -4.66 2.69
C PHE A 206 -15.45 -3.55 3.53
N ILE A 207 -15.20 -2.27 3.20
CA ILE A 207 -15.78 -1.09 3.86
C ILE A 207 -17.30 -1.20 3.89
N ASP A 208 -17.92 -1.44 2.75
CA ASP A 208 -19.38 -1.64 2.64
C ASP A 208 -19.89 -2.74 3.57
N SER A 209 -19.14 -3.84 3.70
CA SER A 209 -19.52 -4.96 4.56
C SER A 209 -19.42 -4.65 6.04
N MET A 210 -18.50 -3.73 6.41
CA MET A 210 -18.31 -3.28 7.79
C MET A 210 -19.34 -2.22 8.22
N GLN A 211 -19.84 -1.42 7.28
CA GLN A 211 -20.82 -0.36 7.55
C GLN A 211 -22.28 -0.85 7.56
N ARG A 212 -22.55 -2.02 6.96
CA ARG A 212 -23.91 -2.61 7.02
C ARG A 212 -24.17 -3.20 8.40
N PRO A 213 -25.35 -2.89 9.02
CA PRO A 213 -25.73 -3.40 10.33
C PRO A 213 -26.00 -4.92 10.32
#